data_0e5a4003ab8f25689ebfa9c1c22d755d
#
_entry.id   0e5a4003ab8f25689ebfa9c1c22d755d
#
_cell.length_a   1.000
_cell.length_b   1.000
_cell.length_c   1.000
_cell.angle_alpha   90.00
_cell.angle_beta   90.00
_cell.angle_gamma   90.00
#
_symmetry.space_group_name_H-M   'P 1'
#
loop_
_entity.id
_entity.type
_entity.pdbx_description
1 polymer ?
#
loop_
_entity_poly.entity_id
_entity_poly.type
_entity_poly.pdbx_seq_one_letter_code
_entity_poly.pdbx_strand_id
1 'polypeptide(L)'
;MRLDHPEIFWMSSYKYRYYKDSPNLIFIPEYLFDKKKICEHQKAMTARVEKLIRPAQKLSEWEKEKYVHDFICKNIRYDKLKKSYSHEIIGPLGQGVGVCEGIAKAVKVLLDALGVWCVIAICGNNPEKGIKYRHTWNIVKIGGTYYHLD
;
A
#
# COMPACT_ATOMS: atom_id res chain seq x y z
N MET A 1 2.20 -10.73 1.68
CA MET A 1 2.17 -10.05 2.99
C MET A 1 2.29 -8.52 2.88
N ARG A 2 3.43 -7.91 2.42
CA ARG A 2 3.56 -6.43 2.36
C ARG A 2 2.59 -5.73 1.41
N LEU A 3 2.14 -6.39 0.36
CA LEU A 3 1.16 -5.85 -0.57
C LEU A 3 -0.28 -6.08 -0.12
N ASP A 4 -0.52 -7.16 0.60
CA ASP A 4 -1.85 -7.47 1.14
C ASP A 4 -2.14 -6.66 2.42
N HIS A 5 -1.06 -6.32 3.16
CA HIS A 5 -1.08 -5.59 4.42
C HIS A 5 -0.16 -4.36 4.36
N PRO A 6 -0.50 -3.34 3.56
CA PRO A 6 0.33 -2.13 3.42
C PRO A 6 0.39 -1.28 4.69
N GLU A 7 -0.49 -1.51 5.65
CA GLU A 7 -0.43 -0.95 6.99
C GLU A 7 0.79 -1.42 7.79
N ILE A 8 1.45 -2.53 7.36
CA ILE A 8 2.71 -3.02 7.93
C ILE A 8 3.91 -2.35 7.22
N PHE A 9 3.94 -1.04 7.20
CA PHE A 9 4.94 -0.25 6.48
C PHE A 9 6.29 -0.14 7.19
N TRP A 10 6.38 -0.57 8.44
CA TRP A 10 7.59 -0.48 9.28
C TRP A 10 8.55 -1.65 9.13
N MET A 11 8.19 -2.70 8.39
CA MET A 11 9.02 -3.86 8.14
C MET A 11 9.79 -3.67 6.83
N SER A 12 11.12 -3.55 6.90
CA SER A 12 11.98 -3.39 5.72
C SER A 12 12.19 -4.69 4.98
N SER A 13 12.50 -5.74 5.72
CA SER A 13 12.76 -7.07 5.21
C SER A 13 12.47 -8.12 6.26
N TYR A 14 12.66 -9.36 5.92
CA TYR A 14 12.59 -10.46 6.88
C TYR A 14 13.58 -11.56 6.52
N LYS A 15 14.00 -12.29 7.55
CA LYS A 15 14.74 -13.55 7.43
C LYS A 15 13.93 -14.66 8.08
N TYR A 16 14.19 -15.88 7.70
CA TYR A 16 13.67 -17.05 8.39
C TYR A 16 14.80 -18.03 8.67
N ARG A 17 14.65 -18.75 9.78
CA ARG A 17 15.55 -19.82 10.18
C ARG A 17 14.75 -21.08 10.37
N TYR A 18 15.23 -22.17 9.83
CA TYR A 18 14.65 -23.49 10.00
C TYR A 18 15.76 -24.47 10.39
N TYR A 19 15.37 -25.51 11.07
CA TYR A 19 16.24 -26.62 11.43
C TYR A 19 15.66 -27.90 10.82
N LYS A 20 16.54 -28.75 10.25
CA LYS A 20 16.13 -29.94 9.46
C LYS A 20 15.18 -30.89 10.22
N ASP A 21 15.38 -30.99 11.54
CA ASP A 21 14.63 -31.91 12.39
C ASP A 21 13.58 -31.22 13.30
N SER A 22 13.21 -29.99 12.97
CA SER A 22 12.20 -29.22 13.70
C SER A 22 11.02 -28.85 12.80
N PRO A 23 9.77 -29.04 13.27
CA PRO A 23 8.59 -28.57 12.56
C PRO A 23 8.43 -27.05 12.63
N ASN A 24 9.26 -26.34 13.40
CA ASN A 24 9.13 -24.91 13.64
C ASN A 24 10.01 -24.10 12.70
N LEU A 25 9.44 -23.02 12.16
CA LEU A 25 10.13 -22.00 11.40
C LEU A 25 10.16 -20.72 12.23
N ILE A 26 11.35 -20.15 12.42
CA ILE A 26 11.54 -18.89 13.15
C ILE A 26 11.52 -17.75 12.14
N PHE A 27 10.52 -16.90 12.23
CA PHE A 27 10.41 -15.66 11.43
C PHE A 27 11.12 -14.52 12.15
N ILE A 28 12.03 -13.83 11.45
CA ILE A 28 12.87 -12.77 12.00
C ILE A 28 12.63 -11.50 11.16
N PRO A 29 11.72 -10.61 11.58
CA PRO A 29 11.48 -9.35 10.88
C PRO A 29 12.62 -8.36 11.11
N GLU A 30 12.93 -7.58 10.08
CA GLU A 30 13.83 -6.43 10.16
C GLU A 30 13.00 -5.15 10.09
N TYR A 31 13.21 -4.24 11.03
CA TYR A 31 12.39 -3.04 11.19
C TYR A 31 13.09 -1.80 10.61
N LEU A 32 12.30 -0.91 9.98
CA LEU A 32 12.77 0.40 9.47
C LEU A 32 13.04 1.40 10.60
N PHE A 33 12.34 1.24 11.73
CA PHE A 33 12.36 2.18 12.83
C PHE A 33 12.42 1.42 14.17
N ASP A 34 12.83 2.12 15.23
CA ASP A 34 12.69 1.61 16.60
C ASP A 34 11.21 1.48 17.01
N LYS A 35 10.95 0.70 18.06
CA LYS A 35 9.59 0.38 18.53
C LYS A 35 8.76 1.63 18.84
N LYS A 36 9.37 2.67 19.40
CA LYS A 36 8.68 3.92 19.76
C LYS A 36 8.21 4.65 18.51
N LYS A 37 9.09 4.84 17.54
CA LYS A 37 8.77 5.46 16.24
C LYS A 37 7.74 4.65 15.45
N ILE A 38 7.81 3.31 15.47
CA ILE A 38 6.78 2.47 14.85
C ILE A 38 5.41 2.81 15.44
N CYS A 39 5.30 2.83 16.77
CA CYS A 39 4.05 3.13 17.47
C CYS A 39 3.51 4.53 17.14
N GLU A 40 4.38 5.53 17.09
CA GLU A 40 4.03 6.91 16.73
C GLU A 40 3.53 6.99 15.27
N HIS A 41 4.25 6.39 14.33
CA HIS A 41 3.85 6.37 12.92
C HIS A 41 2.56 5.60 12.68
N GLN A 42 2.36 4.46 13.35
CA GLN A 42 1.11 3.71 13.26
C GLN A 42 -0.09 4.56 13.70
N LYS A 43 0.00 5.18 14.88
CA LYS A 43 -1.05 6.07 15.39
C LYS A 43 -1.33 7.23 14.42
N ALA A 44 -0.28 7.86 13.91
CA ALA A 44 -0.43 8.97 12.95
C ALA A 44 -1.08 8.51 11.64
N MET A 45 -0.70 7.36 11.09
CA MET A 45 -1.28 6.83 9.86
C MET A 45 -2.73 6.38 10.06
N THR A 46 -3.05 5.70 11.16
CA THR A 46 -4.44 5.34 11.51
C THR A 46 -5.33 6.59 11.58
N ALA A 47 -4.93 7.59 12.37
CA ALA A 47 -5.69 8.84 12.47
C ALA A 47 -5.81 9.58 11.13
N ARG A 48 -4.78 9.52 10.28
CA ARG A 48 -4.81 10.10 8.93
C ARG A 48 -5.80 9.39 8.03
N VAL A 49 -5.79 8.06 8.00
CA VAL A 49 -6.73 7.25 7.22
C VAL A 49 -8.17 7.51 7.69
N GLU A 50 -8.44 7.44 8.99
CA GLU A 50 -9.77 7.73 9.55
C GLU A 50 -10.29 9.11 9.16
N LYS A 51 -9.43 10.14 9.22
CA LYS A 51 -9.79 11.50 8.80
C LYS A 51 -10.14 11.55 7.31
N LEU A 52 -9.36 10.88 6.46
CA LEU A 52 -9.54 10.90 5.01
C LEU A 52 -10.80 10.15 4.57
N ILE A 53 -11.10 9.00 5.16
CA ILE A 53 -12.27 8.19 4.76
C ILE A 53 -13.60 8.73 5.29
N ARG A 54 -13.60 9.54 6.33
CA ARG A 54 -14.80 10.03 7.01
C ARG A 54 -15.86 10.61 6.06
N PRO A 55 -15.52 11.47 5.07
CA PRO A 55 -16.53 12.02 4.15
C PRO A 55 -17.11 10.97 3.21
N ALA A 56 -16.39 9.87 2.95
CA ALA A 56 -16.77 8.86 1.97
C ALA A 56 -17.47 7.63 2.56
N GLN A 57 -17.56 7.50 3.89
CA GLN A 57 -18.07 6.28 4.55
C GLN A 57 -19.48 5.87 4.08
N LYS A 58 -20.36 6.83 3.79
CA LYS A 58 -21.76 6.57 3.40
C LYS A 58 -21.99 6.56 1.88
N LEU A 59 -20.96 6.74 1.09
CA LEU A 59 -21.03 6.74 -0.37
C LEU A 59 -21.20 5.32 -0.92
N SER A 60 -21.66 5.18 -2.16
CA SER A 60 -21.67 3.91 -2.90
C SER A 60 -20.22 3.44 -3.20
N GLU A 61 -20.05 2.17 -3.57
CA GLU A 61 -18.70 1.62 -3.92
C GLU A 61 -18.02 2.45 -5.00
N TRP A 62 -18.75 2.83 -6.05
CA TRP A 62 -18.26 3.66 -7.14
C TRP A 62 -17.83 5.05 -6.68
N GLU A 63 -18.64 5.70 -5.86
CA GLU A 63 -18.32 7.04 -5.34
C GLU A 63 -17.12 6.99 -4.36
N LYS A 64 -16.98 5.90 -3.58
CA LYS A 64 -15.84 5.68 -2.70
C LYS A 64 -14.55 5.54 -3.50
N GLU A 65 -14.57 4.72 -4.54
CA GLU A 65 -13.42 4.55 -5.44
C GLU A 65 -13.05 5.89 -6.07
N LYS A 66 -14.02 6.58 -6.70
CA LYS A 66 -13.81 7.89 -7.30
C LYS A 66 -13.26 8.91 -6.30
N TYR A 67 -13.75 8.91 -5.06
CA TYR A 67 -13.26 9.78 -4.00
C TYR A 67 -11.78 9.53 -3.69
N VAL A 68 -11.38 8.26 -3.55
CA VAL A 68 -9.99 7.88 -3.30
C VAL A 68 -9.10 8.24 -4.48
N HIS A 69 -9.52 7.90 -5.70
CA HIS A 69 -8.81 8.27 -6.93
C HIS A 69 -8.58 9.79 -7.02
N ASP A 70 -9.64 10.59 -6.87
CA ASP A 70 -9.55 12.05 -6.93
C ASP A 70 -8.65 12.62 -5.83
N PHE A 71 -8.69 12.03 -4.62
CA PHE A 71 -7.79 12.42 -3.54
C PHE A 71 -6.33 12.17 -3.92
N ILE A 72 -6.00 11.00 -4.45
CA ILE A 72 -4.64 10.65 -4.88
C ILE A 72 -4.18 11.63 -5.97
N CYS A 73 -4.97 11.81 -7.02
CA CYS A 73 -4.60 12.70 -8.15
C CYS A 73 -4.36 14.15 -7.71
N LYS A 74 -5.16 14.67 -6.77
CA LYS A 74 -5.06 16.06 -6.30
C LYS A 74 -3.95 16.32 -5.30
N ASN A 75 -3.58 15.32 -4.49
CA ASN A 75 -2.76 15.55 -3.31
C ASN A 75 -1.40 14.84 -3.35
N ILE A 76 -1.20 13.86 -4.25
CA ILE A 76 0.02 13.06 -4.28
C ILE A 76 0.81 13.38 -5.56
N ARG A 77 2.10 13.69 -5.38
CA ARG A 77 3.04 13.90 -6.48
C ARG A 77 3.92 12.66 -6.65
N TYR A 78 4.26 12.34 -7.90
CA TYR A 78 5.18 11.25 -8.16
C TYR A 78 6.60 11.60 -7.71
N ASP A 79 7.21 10.74 -6.89
CA ASP A 79 8.56 10.93 -6.37
C ASP A 79 9.62 10.47 -7.39
N LYS A 80 10.18 11.41 -8.14
CA LYS A 80 11.26 11.14 -9.10
C LYS A 80 12.55 10.71 -8.42
N LEU A 81 12.76 11.06 -7.13
CA LEU A 81 13.94 10.71 -6.36
C LEU A 81 13.85 9.30 -5.76
N LYS A 82 12.68 8.67 -5.80
CA LYS A 82 12.42 7.30 -5.33
C LYS A 82 12.92 7.05 -3.91
N LYS A 83 12.65 7.99 -3.00
CA LYS A 83 13.04 7.85 -1.59
C LYS A 83 12.40 6.61 -0.97
N SER A 84 13.05 6.00 0.00
CA SER A 84 12.59 4.75 0.62
C SER A 84 11.15 4.84 1.16
N TYR A 85 10.80 5.93 1.81
CA TYR A 85 9.45 6.14 2.34
C TYR A 85 8.37 6.33 1.26
N SER A 86 8.75 6.69 0.03
CA SER A 86 7.83 6.84 -1.11
C SER A 86 7.30 5.51 -1.63
N HIS A 87 7.91 4.39 -1.24
CA HIS A 87 7.44 3.03 -1.52
C HIS A 87 6.44 2.50 -0.47
N GLU A 88 6.23 3.24 0.62
CA GLU A 88 5.33 2.87 1.71
C GLU A 88 4.25 3.94 1.89
N ILE A 89 3.17 3.61 2.62
CA ILE A 89 2.03 4.52 2.81
C ILE A 89 2.40 5.86 3.45
N ILE A 90 3.49 5.91 4.20
CA ILE A 90 4.01 7.16 4.81
C ILE A 90 4.32 8.21 3.73
N GLY A 91 4.83 7.80 2.58
CA GLY A 91 5.12 8.72 1.47
C GLY A 91 3.84 9.41 0.99
N PRO A 92 2.90 8.69 0.36
CA PRO A 92 1.66 9.28 -0.15
C PRO A 92 0.79 9.92 0.94
N LEU A 93 0.49 9.21 2.03
CA LEU A 93 -0.47 9.69 3.02
C LEU A 93 0.13 10.67 4.02
N GLY A 94 1.44 10.62 4.26
CA GLY A 94 2.14 11.50 5.21
C GLY A 94 2.84 12.68 4.55
N GLN A 95 3.54 12.46 3.45
CA GLN A 95 4.39 13.47 2.78
C GLN A 95 3.81 13.99 1.45
N GLY A 96 2.72 13.43 0.97
CA GLY A 96 2.11 13.80 -0.31
C GLY A 96 2.98 13.44 -1.54
N VAL A 97 3.87 12.45 -1.40
CA VAL A 97 4.72 11.97 -2.50
C VAL A 97 4.79 10.45 -2.49
N GLY A 98 4.79 9.83 -3.66
CA GLY A 98 4.89 8.38 -3.78
C GLY A 98 5.39 7.92 -5.14
N VAL A 99 5.96 6.72 -5.18
CA VAL A 99 6.16 5.97 -6.41
C VAL A 99 4.95 5.05 -6.64
N CYS A 100 4.85 4.39 -7.80
CA CYS A 100 3.71 3.52 -8.13
C CYS A 100 3.35 2.54 -6.99
N GLU A 101 4.33 1.89 -6.37
CA GLU A 101 4.11 0.96 -5.26
C GLU A 101 3.49 1.64 -4.03
N GLY A 102 4.03 2.78 -3.60
CA GLY A 102 3.51 3.51 -2.44
C GLY A 102 2.12 4.08 -2.69
N ILE A 103 1.86 4.56 -3.91
CA ILE A 103 0.54 5.06 -4.33
C ILE A 103 -0.48 3.91 -4.31
N ALA A 104 -0.15 2.76 -4.91
CA ALA A 104 -1.03 1.60 -4.90
C ALA A 104 -1.32 1.08 -3.49
N LYS A 105 -0.32 1.10 -2.59
CA LYS A 105 -0.50 0.78 -1.17
C LYS A 105 -1.45 1.77 -0.46
N ALA A 106 -1.32 3.07 -0.74
CA ALA A 106 -2.18 4.09 -0.16
C ALA A 106 -3.64 3.95 -0.63
N VAL A 107 -3.84 3.71 -1.93
CA VAL A 107 -5.17 3.40 -2.50
C VAL A 107 -5.78 2.20 -1.78
N LYS A 108 -5.03 1.10 -1.67
CA LYS A 108 -5.53 -0.12 -1.01
C LYS A 108 -5.96 0.15 0.44
N VAL A 109 -5.12 0.80 1.24
CA VAL A 109 -5.46 1.11 2.64
C VAL A 109 -6.74 1.94 2.75
N LEU A 110 -6.92 2.95 1.89
CA LEU A 110 -8.11 3.79 1.90
C LEU A 110 -9.36 3.04 1.45
N LEU A 111 -9.27 2.23 0.40
CA LEU A 111 -10.40 1.44 -0.11
C LEU A 111 -10.79 0.32 0.84
N ASP A 112 -9.82 -0.41 1.41
CA ASP A 112 -10.09 -1.43 2.44
C ASP A 112 -10.81 -0.82 3.65
N ALA A 113 -10.35 0.36 4.12
CA ALA A 113 -11.00 1.08 5.22
C ALA A 113 -12.42 1.59 4.89
N LEU A 114 -12.73 1.78 3.61
CA LEU A 114 -14.07 2.10 3.10
C LEU A 114 -14.92 0.86 2.79
N GLY A 115 -14.37 -0.35 2.95
CA GLY A 115 -15.06 -1.61 2.64
C GLY A 115 -15.20 -1.91 1.16
N VAL A 116 -14.35 -1.33 0.31
CA VAL A 116 -14.27 -1.62 -1.14
C VAL A 116 -13.14 -2.62 -1.37
N TRP A 117 -13.46 -3.74 -1.98
CA TRP A 117 -12.46 -4.77 -2.27
C TRP A 117 -11.39 -4.27 -3.24
N CYS A 118 -10.12 -4.40 -2.84
CA CYS A 118 -8.98 -3.91 -3.58
C CYS A 118 -7.77 -4.82 -3.40
N VAL A 119 -7.06 -5.10 -4.49
CA VAL A 119 -5.76 -5.77 -4.46
C VAL A 119 -4.72 -4.96 -5.21
N ILE A 120 -3.46 -5.19 -4.90
CA ILE A 120 -2.32 -4.58 -5.60
C ILE A 120 -1.84 -5.56 -6.68
N ALA A 121 -1.83 -5.09 -7.92
CA ALA A 121 -1.29 -5.79 -9.07
C ALA A 121 0.14 -5.33 -9.36
N ILE A 122 0.99 -6.25 -9.77
CA ILE A 122 2.38 -5.97 -10.14
C ILE A 122 2.67 -6.61 -11.49
N CYS A 123 3.29 -5.87 -12.41
CA CYS A 123 3.99 -6.46 -13.53
C CYS A 123 5.50 -6.44 -13.28
N GLY A 124 6.18 -7.51 -13.67
CA GLY A 124 7.63 -7.63 -13.61
C GLY A 124 8.28 -7.46 -14.97
N ASN A 125 9.60 -7.40 -14.97
CA ASN A 125 10.37 -7.52 -16.20
C ASN A 125 10.13 -8.90 -16.82
N ASN A 126 9.93 -8.92 -18.13
CA ASN A 126 9.92 -10.15 -18.93
C ASN A 126 10.89 -9.97 -20.11
N PRO A 127 12.17 -10.38 -19.96
CA PRO A 127 13.19 -10.21 -21.00
C PRO A 127 12.83 -10.92 -22.31
N GLU A 128 12.16 -12.06 -22.23
CA GLU A 128 11.74 -12.85 -23.41
C GLU A 128 10.71 -12.10 -24.27
N LYS A 129 9.88 -11.26 -23.61
CA LYS A 129 8.89 -10.40 -24.26
C LYS A 129 9.36 -8.96 -24.45
N GLY A 130 10.64 -8.66 -24.17
CA GLY A 130 11.19 -7.30 -24.24
C GLY A 130 10.65 -6.32 -23.21
N ILE A 131 9.95 -6.78 -22.18
CA ILE A 131 9.39 -5.92 -21.11
C ILE A 131 10.50 -5.61 -20.10
N LYS A 132 10.90 -4.34 -20.02
CA LYS A 132 12.03 -3.86 -19.20
C LYS A 132 11.63 -3.05 -17.97
N TYR A 133 10.34 -2.86 -17.68
CA TYR A 133 9.92 -2.04 -16.55
C TYR A 133 8.91 -2.75 -15.66
N ARG A 134 8.99 -2.40 -14.39
CA ARG A 134 8.05 -2.81 -13.36
C ARG A 134 7.00 -1.74 -13.17
N HIS A 135 5.76 -2.15 -13.01
CA HIS A 135 4.69 -1.26 -12.62
C HIS A 135 3.84 -1.89 -11.53
N THR A 136 3.21 -1.05 -10.73
CA THR A 136 2.35 -1.45 -9.60
C THR A 136 1.12 -0.56 -9.60
N TRP A 137 -0.07 -1.18 -9.60
CA TRP A 137 -1.37 -0.51 -9.62
C TRP A 137 -2.38 -1.30 -8.80
N ASN A 138 -3.66 -0.94 -8.85
CA ASN A 138 -4.70 -1.63 -8.12
C ASN A 138 -5.71 -2.30 -9.08
N ILE A 139 -6.34 -3.37 -8.58
CA ILE A 139 -7.57 -3.92 -9.14
C ILE A 139 -8.63 -3.79 -8.05
N VAL A 140 -9.75 -3.20 -8.40
CA VAL A 140 -10.90 -2.98 -7.51
C VAL A 140 -12.12 -3.76 -7.98
N LYS A 141 -12.99 -4.15 -7.05
CA LYS A 141 -14.27 -4.79 -7.37
C LYS A 141 -15.40 -3.85 -6.98
N ILE A 142 -16.23 -3.48 -7.97
CA ILE A 142 -17.35 -2.56 -7.81
C ILE A 142 -18.59 -3.19 -8.45
N GLY A 143 -19.67 -3.34 -7.70
CA GLY A 143 -20.90 -3.94 -8.20
C GLY A 143 -20.70 -5.36 -8.77
N GLY A 144 -19.75 -6.13 -8.23
CA GLY A 144 -19.41 -7.47 -8.70
C GLY A 144 -18.44 -7.53 -9.88
N THR A 145 -18.10 -6.41 -10.53
CA THR A 145 -17.18 -6.31 -11.68
C THR A 145 -15.80 -5.82 -11.25
N TYR A 146 -14.75 -6.32 -11.90
CA TYR A 146 -13.36 -5.93 -11.63
C TYR A 146 -12.89 -4.85 -12.60
N TYR A 147 -12.19 -3.85 -12.07
CA TYR A 147 -11.64 -2.73 -12.82
C TYR A 147 -10.17 -2.50 -12.45
N HIS A 148 -9.38 -2.06 -13.43
CA HIS A 148 -8.05 -1.53 -13.15
C HIS A 148 -8.16 -0.08 -12.66
N LEU A 149 -7.40 0.24 -11.63
CA LEU A 149 -7.26 1.57 -11.05
C LEU A 149 -5.77 1.92 -11.04
N ASP A 150 -5.34 2.85 -11.94
CA ASP A 150 -3.94 3.26 -12.17
C ASP A 150 -3.81 4.79 -12.27
#